data_d740c1088e0acdc125cb54f251265338
#
_entry.id   d740c1088e0acdc125cb54f251265338
#
_cell.length_a   1.000
_cell.length_b   1.000
_cell.length_c   1.000
_cell.angle_alpha   90.00
_cell.angle_beta   90.00
_cell.angle_gamma   90.00
#
_symmetry.space_group_name_H-M   'P 1'
#
loop_
_entity.id
_entity.type
_entity.pdbx_description
1 polymer ?
#
loop_
_entity_poly.entity_id
_entity_poly.type
_entity_poly.pdbx_seq_one_letter_code
_entity_poly.pdbx_strand_id
1 'polypeptide(L)'
;MDLSIETDRMPFEGETCDGKNLLINPGGKGANQAVASSRIGAHTLIIGSIGNDAFGEDILHSLTDSGVHCDEVISTDNASTGLAIVIRTSGNNRIIIEHGANYILPSEQVIEALDRVACPGDVFLTQFECCEKTTCDAIIHAKELGLYVIVNPSPVHTIPKHVFNSIDLLCLNETECMSLFGLRAMDDFKSIDRSLSQLLANEAQTIILTVGDAGSIVVTRGQSLYQQAFRVDTVDTTSAGDTYVGAMAACVANGKSLNDAAVLASKAAALATRKIGAQRSIPTLSEIERFFEKGERDD
;
A
#
# COMPACT_ATOMS: atom_id res chain seq x y z
N MET A 1 -0.70 4.72 -12.95
CA MET A 1 0.57 4.83 -13.72
C MET A 1 1.40 5.97 -13.17
N ASP A 2 2.72 5.83 -13.02
CA ASP A 2 3.61 6.85 -12.44
C ASP A 2 4.54 7.38 -13.54
N LEU A 3 4.45 8.69 -13.84
CA LEU A 3 5.36 9.42 -14.71
C LEU A 3 6.31 10.25 -13.86
N SER A 4 7.59 9.90 -13.86
CA SER A 4 8.59 10.57 -13.02
C SER A 4 9.65 11.23 -13.91
N ILE A 5 9.88 12.53 -13.71
CA ILE A 5 10.89 13.30 -14.45
C ILE A 5 11.77 14.08 -13.47
N GLU A 6 13.05 14.19 -13.78
CA GLU A 6 14.00 15.01 -13.03
C GLU A 6 14.20 16.36 -13.69
N THR A 7 14.30 17.39 -12.86
CA THR A 7 14.72 18.74 -13.29
C THR A 7 15.64 19.35 -12.22
N ASP A 8 16.50 20.26 -12.62
CA ASP A 8 17.45 20.89 -11.70
C ASP A 8 16.74 21.77 -10.64
N ARG A 9 15.60 22.35 -11.00
CA ARG A 9 14.70 23.10 -10.10
C ARG A 9 13.26 23.10 -10.63
N MET A 10 12.32 23.44 -9.78
CA MET A 10 10.94 23.68 -10.23
C MET A 10 10.88 24.91 -11.15
N PRO A 11 10.16 24.82 -12.30
CA PRO A 11 9.89 25.97 -13.15
C PRO A 11 9.06 27.02 -12.41
N PHE A 12 9.32 28.30 -12.69
CA PHE A 12 8.44 29.39 -12.28
C PHE A 12 7.19 29.45 -13.19
N GLU A 13 6.20 30.24 -12.77
CA GLU A 13 5.01 30.47 -13.57
C GLU A 13 5.38 31.00 -14.97
N GLY A 14 4.86 30.35 -16.03
CA GLY A 14 5.14 30.70 -17.42
C GLY A 14 6.51 30.28 -17.94
N GLU A 15 7.31 29.58 -17.14
CA GLU A 15 8.66 29.12 -17.54
C GLU A 15 8.63 27.72 -18.13
N THR A 16 9.45 27.50 -19.14
CA THR A 16 9.80 26.15 -19.65
C THR A 16 11.19 25.78 -19.16
N CYS A 17 11.35 24.58 -18.61
CA CYS A 17 12.66 24.04 -18.22
C CYS A 17 12.90 22.66 -18.82
N ASP A 18 14.17 22.30 -18.96
CA ASP A 18 14.56 20.97 -19.42
C ASP A 18 14.35 19.93 -18.31
N GLY A 19 13.82 18.77 -18.69
CA GLY A 19 13.73 17.58 -17.86
C GLY A 19 14.64 16.48 -18.38
N LYS A 20 15.06 15.58 -17.48
CA LYS A 20 15.88 14.40 -17.80
C LYS A 20 15.37 13.19 -17.05
N ASN A 21 15.84 12.00 -17.42
CA ASN A 21 15.54 10.74 -16.75
C ASN A 21 14.02 10.50 -16.60
N LEU A 22 13.27 10.68 -17.69
CA LEU A 22 11.85 10.32 -17.71
C LEU A 22 11.69 8.81 -17.47
N LEU A 23 10.92 8.46 -16.45
CA LEU A 23 10.54 7.10 -16.13
C LEU A 23 9.01 6.99 -16.18
N ILE A 24 8.53 5.96 -16.84
CA ILE A 24 7.11 5.60 -16.90
C ILE A 24 7.02 4.18 -16.31
N ASN A 25 6.31 4.05 -15.21
CA ASN A 25 6.23 2.78 -14.49
C ASN A 25 4.77 2.49 -14.07
N PRO A 26 4.35 1.23 -14.10
CA PRO A 26 3.16 0.81 -13.37
C PRO A 26 3.29 1.18 -11.88
N GLY A 27 2.23 1.76 -11.34
CA GLY A 27 2.15 2.23 -9.95
C GLY A 27 0.73 2.23 -9.44
N GLY A 28 0.47 3.02 -8.40
CA GLY A 28 -0.77 3.03 -7.64
C GLY A 28 -0.71 2.07 -6.45
N LYS A 29 -1.14 2.57 -5.28
CA LYS A 29 -1.01 1.83 -4.00
C LYS A 29 -1.69 0.46 -4.04
N GLY A 30 -2.93 0.39 -4.55
CA GLY A 30 -3.66 -0.87 -4.68
C GLY A 30 -2.91 -1.90 -5.52
N ALA A 31 -2.40 -1.48 -6.67
CA ALA A 31 -1.62 -2.32 -7.57
C ALA A 31 -0.28 -2.74 -6.94
N ASN A 32 0.44 -1.81 -6.30
CA ASN A 32 1.70 -2.10 -5.62
C ASN A 32 1.51 -3.11 -4.48
N GLN A 33 0.47 -2.93 -3.66
CA GLN A 33 0.15 -3.82 -2.54
C GLN A 33 -0.32 -5.21 -3.04
N ALA A 34 -1.06 -5.28 -4.14
CA ALA A 34 -1.43 -6.54 -4.78
C ALA A 34 -0.21 -7.30 -5.31
N VAL A 35 0.72 -6.61 -6.00
CA VAL A 35 1.99 -7.20 -6.44
C VAL A 35 2.80 -7.70 -5.25
N ALA A 36 2.90 -6.93 -4.16
CA ALA A 36 3.61 -7.35 -2.97
C ALA A 36 2.97 -8.60 -2.35
N SER A 37 1.64 -8.64 -2.21
CA SER A 37 0.94 -9.79 -1.68
C SER A 37 1.17 -11.06 -2.52
N SER A 38 1.06 -10.95 -3.83
CA SER A 38 1.28 -12.07 -4.75
C SER A 38 2.72 -12.57 -4.69
N ARG A 39 3.72 -11.69 -4.73
CA ARG A 39 5.14 -12.07 -4.69
C ARG A 39 5.59 -12.69 -3.36
N ILE A 40 4.84 -12.44 -2.28
CA ILE A 40 5.04 -13.07 -0.97
C ILE A 40 4.29 -14.43 -0.86
N GLY A 41 3.53 -14.80 -1.90
CA GLY A 41 2.92 -16.11 -2.01
C GLY A 41 1.45 -16.19 -1.59
N ALA A 42 0.72 -15.07 -1.55
CA ALA A 42 -0.72 -15.08 -1.42
C ALA A 42 -1.38 -15.28 -2.79
N HIS A 43 -2.50 -16.00 -2.83
CA HIS A 43 -3.40 -15.97 -3.98
C HIS A 43 -4.10 -14.61 -3.98
N THR A 44 -3.73 -13.74 -4.91
CA THR A 44 -4.12 -12.33 -4.91
C THR A 44 -4.99 -12.00 -6.11
N LEU A 45 -6.15 -11.41 -5.85
CA LEU A 45 -7.06 -10.86 -6.85
C LEU A 45 -7.20 -9.37 -6.60
N ILE A 46 -7.26 -8.57 -7.66
CA ILE A 46 -7.49 -7.13 -7.57
C ILE A 46 -8.85 -6.76 -8.14
N ILE A 47 -9.60 -5.93 -7.40
CA ILE A 47 -10.81 -5.25 -7.85
C ILE A 47 -10.45 -3.79 -8.07
N GLY A 48 -10.71 -3.26 -9.26
CA GLY A 48 -10.32 -1.90 -9.60
C GLY A 48 -10.85 -1.45 -10.96
N SER A 49 -10.43 -0.26 -11.39
CA SER A 49 -10.83 0.29 -12.69
C SER A 49 -9.64 0.95 -13.38
N ILE A 50 -9.58 0.76 -14.69
CA ILE A 50 -8.60 1.39 -15.60
C ILE A 50 -9.34 2.06 -16.75
N GLY A 51 -8.69 3.03 -17.41
CA GLY A 51 -9.13 3.54 -18.70
C GLY A 51 -8.88 2.51 -19.81
N ASN A 52 -9.65 2.60 -20.87
CA ASN A 52 -9.41 1.85 -22.11
C ASN A 52 -8.29 2.54 -22.93
N ASP A 53 -7.07 2.54 -22.38
CA ASP A 53 -5.89 3.23 -22.90
C ASP A 53 -4.62 2.40 -22.69
N ALA A 54 -3.51 2.83 -23.32
CA ALA A 54 -2.23 2.13 -23.25
C ALA A 54 -1.70 1.99 -21.80
N PHE A 55 -1.97 2.95 -20.90
CA PHE A 55 -1.56 2.85 -19.53
C PHE A 55 -2.35 1.78 -18.75
N GLY A 56 -3.64 1.63 -19.07
CA GLY A 56 -4.45 0.54 -18.52
C GLY A 56 -3.93 -0.82 -18.94
N GLU A 57 -3.58 -1.00 -20.21
CA GLU A 57 -2.98 -2.24 -20.73
C GLU A 57 -1.64 -2.54 -20.03
N ASP A 58 -0.76 -1.54 -19.88
CA ASP A 58 0.54 -1.69 -19.21
C ASP A 58 0.38 -2.11 -17.74
N ILE A 59 -0.60 -1.55 -17.02
CA ILE A 59 -0.90 -1.92 -15.64
C ILE A 59 -1.39 -3.37 -15.56
N LEU A 60 -2.33 -3.78 -16.42
CA LEU A 60 -2.83 -5.17 -16.44
C LEU A 60 -1.71 -6.17 -16.73
N HIS A 61 -0.85 -5.87 -17.70
CA HIS A 61 0.32 -6.69 -17.99
C HIS A 61 1.23 -6.84 -16.76
N SER A 62 1.57 -5.74 -16.11
CA SER A 62 2.46 -5.76 -14.93
C SER A 62 1.87 -6.54 -13.76
N LEU A 63 0.57 -6.42 -13.53
CA LEU A 63 -0.16 -7.16 -12.49
C LEU A 63 -0.17 -8.66 -12.80
N THR A 64 -0.55 -9.03 -14.02
CA THR A 64 -0.62 -10.43 -14.47
C THR A 64 0.76 -11.09 -14.42
N ASP A 65 1.81 -10.42 -14.90
CA ASP A 65 3.20 -10.91 -14.85
C ASP A 65 3.69 -11.11 -13.41
N SER A 66 3.11 -10.36 -12.47
CA SER A 66 3.38 -10.50 -11.04
C SER A 66 2.51 -11.56 -10.34
N GLY A 67 1.66 -12.29 -11.08
CA GLY A 67 0.80 -13.34 -10.55
C GLY A 67 -0.48 -12.85 -9.88
N VAL A 68 -0.90 -11.60 -10.14
CA VAL A 68 -2.16 -11.03 -9.64
C VAL A 68 -3.28 -11.37 -10.61
N HIS A 69 -4.42 -11.87 -10.10
CA HIS A 69 -5.62 -12.11 -10.88
C HIS A 69 -6.39 -10.82 -11.12
N CYS A 70 -6.62 -10.49 -12.39
CA CYS A 70 -7.20 -9.21 -12.84
C CYS A 70 -8.63 -9.35 -13.41
N ASP A 71 -9.30 -10.48 -13.18
CA ASP A 71 -10.62 -10.78 -13.75
C ASP A 71 -11.71 -9.78 -13.29
N GLU A 72 -11.50 -9.10 -12.16
CA GLU A 72 -12.39 -8.10 -11.59
C GLU A 72 -11.93 -6.66 -11.84
N VAL A 73 -10.98 -6.45 -12.76
CA VAL A 73 -10.58 -5.10 -13.19
C VAL A 73 -11.47 -4.64 -14.33
N ILE A 74 -12.11 -3.50 -14.14
CA ILE A 74 -13.05 -2.92 -15.10
C ILE A 74 -12.32 -1.94 -16.00
N SER A 75 -12.42 -2.14 -17.32
CA SER A 75 -11.96 -1.16 -18.31
C SER A 75 -13.11 -0.21 -18.68
N THR A 76 -12.85 1.09 -18.77
CA THR A 76 -13.84 2.12 -19.07
C THR A 76 -13.37 3.11 -20.14
N ASP A 77 -14.31 3.52 -21.01
CA ASP A 77 -14.10 4.61 -21.97
C ASP A 77 -14.43 6.00 -21.38
N ASN A 78 -14.98 6.05 -20.16
CA ASN A 78 -15.47 7.28 -19.54
C ASN A 78 -14.39 8.10 -18.82
N ALA A 79 -13.24 7.52 -18.58
CA ALA A 79 -12.09 8.19 -17.96
C ALA A 79 -10.79 7.53 -18.38
N SER A 80 -9.68 8.27 -18.33
CA SER A 80 -8.34 7.76 -18.51
C SER A 80 -7.92 6.89 -17.31
N THR A 81 -6.91 6.06 -17.50
CA THR A 81 -6.22 5.39 -16.39
C THR A 81 -5.60 6.44 -15.45
N GLY A 82 -5.74 6.23 -14.14
CA GLY A 82 -5.19 7.13 -13.13
C GLY A 82 -3.69 7.33 -13.28
N LEU A 83 -3.23 8.57 -13.08
CA LEU A 83 -1.87 9.00 -13.36
C LEU A 83 -1.29 9.81 -12.20
N ALA A 84 -0.06 9.50 -11.78
CA ALA A 84 0.75 10.34 -10.92
C ALA A 84 1.91 10.94 -11.71
N ILE A 85 1.99 12.28 -11.72
CA ILE A 85 3.11 13.03 -12.30
C ILE A 85 4.03 13.41 -11.15
N VAL A 86 5.24 12.85 -11.14
CA VAL A 86 6.25 13.04 -10.11
C VAL A 86 7.39 13.89 -10.66
N ILE A 87 7.47 15.14 -10.23
CA ILE A 87 8.59 16.04 -10.58
C ILE A 87 9.62 15.96 -9.47
N ARG A 88 10.81 15.45 -9.78
CA ARG A 88 11.94 15.33 -8.86
C ARG A 88 12.93 16.46 -9.07
N THR A 89 13.35 17.07 -7.99
CA THR A 89 14.42 18.06 -7.95
C THR A 89 15.45 17.64 -6.89
N SER A 90 16.61 18.30 -6.81
CA SER A 90 17.66 17.97 -5.83
C SER A 90 17.10 17.85 -4.37
N GLY A 91 16.78 16.61 -3.97
CA GLY A 91 16.33 16.28 -2.61
C GLY A 91 14.83 16.48 -2.32
N ASN A 92 14.01 16.90 -3.30
CA ASN A 92 12.56 17.09 -3.13
C ASN A 92 11.79 16.52 -4.31
N ASN A 93 10.55 16.08 -4.06
CA ASN A 93 9.60 15.73 -5.09
C ASN A 93 8.30 16.55 -4.95
N ARG A 94 7.57 16.68 -6.05
CA ARG A 94 6.19 17.16 -6.08
C ARG A 94 5.39 16.21 -6.93
N ILE A 95 4.20 15.86 -6.43
CA ILE A 95 3.33 14.87 -7.07
C ILE A 95 2.01 15.54 -7.38
N ILE A 96 1.54 15.35 -8.61
CA ILE A 96 0.21 15.73 -9.06
C ILE A 96 -0.48 14.44 -9.44
N ILE A 97 -1.67 14.20 -8.89
CA ILE A 97 -2.45 12.99 -9.15
C ILE A 97 -3.68 13.36 -9.97
N GLU A 98 -3.87 12.64 -11.06
CA GLU A 98 -5.14 12.56 -11.80
C GLU A 98 -5.72 11.16 -11.51
N HIS A 99 -6.88 11.14 -10.85
CA HIS A 99 -7.45 9.88 -10.36
C HIS A 99 -8.08 9.01 -11.45
N GLY A 100 -8.56 9.65 -12.51
CA GLY A 100 -9.14 8.97 -13.67
C GLY A 100 -10.18 7.92 -13.31
N ALA A 101 -10.03 6.74 -13.89
CA ALA A 101 -10.94 5.61 -13.72
C ALA A 101 -11.11 5.19 -12.24
N ASN A 102 -10.11 5.40 -11.38
CA ASN A 102 -10.21 5.06 -9.96
C ASN A 102 -11.38 5.77 -9.25
N TYR A 103 -11.66 7.04 -9.64
CA TYR A 103 -12.70 7.82 -8.96
C TYR A 103 -14.12 7.58 -9.52
N ILE A 104 -14.23 6.91 -10.66
CA ILE A 104 -15.54 6.57 -11.23
C ILE A 104 -15.92 5.10 -11.03
N LEU A 105 -15.12 4.33 -10.28
CA LEU A 105 -15.44 2.94 -9.89
C LEU A 105 -16.64 2.95 -8.93
N PRO A 106 -17.81 2.42 -9.33
CA PRO A 106 -19.01 2.44 -8.50
C PRO A 106 -18.92 1.45 -7.33
N SER A 107 -19.51 1.80 -6.18
CA SER A 107 -19.58 0.90 -5.01
C SER A 107 -20.26 -0.42 -5.36
N GLU A 108 -21.33 -0.38 -6.14
CA GLU A 108 -22.13 -1.54 -6.52
C GLU A 108 -21.29 -2.58 -7.26
N GLN A 109 -20.40 -2.15 -8.16
CA GLN A 109 -19.52 -3.07 -8.90
C GLN A 109 -18.48 -3.73 -7.99
N VAL A 110 -17.96 -3.00 -7.01
CA VAL A 110 -17.02 -3.56 -6.03
C VAL A 110 -17.74 -4.58 -5.13
N ILE A 111 -18.95 -4.26 -4.68
CA ILE A 111 -19.79 -5.16 -3.86
C ILE A 111 -20.12 -6.44 -4.64
N GLU A 112 -20.58 -6.32 -5.89
CA GLU A 112 -20.88 -7.49 -6.74
C GLU A 112 -19.64 -8.36 -7.01
N ALA A 113 -18.47 -7.74 -7.18
CA ALA A 113 -17.21 -8.47 -7.31
C ALA A 113 -16.87 -9.22 -6.01
N LEU A 114 -16.97 -8.58 -4.85
CA LEU A 114 -16.75 -9.22 -3.55
C LEU A 114 -17.71 -10.39 -3.34
N ASP A 115 -19.00 -10.24 -3.61
CA ASP A 115 -20.01 -11.30 -3.49
C ASP A 115 -19.70 -12.51 -4.38
N ARG A 116 -19.05 -12.28 -5.51
CA ARG A 116 -18.71 -13.32 -6.48
C ARG A 116 -17.45 -14.11 -6.10
N VAL A 117 -16.43 -13.42 -5.56
CA VAL A 117 -15.09 -14.01 -5.41
C VAL A 117 -14.66 -14.27 -3.96
N ALA A 118 -15.23 -13.56 -2.97
CA ALA A 118 -14.74 -13.61 -1.61
C ALA A 118 -15.37 -14.74 -0.80
N CYS A 119 -14.57 -15.34 0.08
CA CYS A 119 -15.02 -16.33 1.05
C CYS A 119 -14.76 -15.84 2.47
N PRO A 120 -15.62 -16.22 3.47
CA PRO A 120 -15.36 -15.87 4.86
C PRO A 120 -13.97 -16.35 5.31
N GLY A 121 -13.20 -15.44 5.92
CA GLY A 121 -11.82 -15.68 6.35
C GLY A 121 -10.77 -15.22 5.36
N ASP A 122 -11.13 -14.85 4.14
CA ASP A 122 -10.21 -14.18 3.22
C ASP A 122 -9.80 -12.80 3.74
N VAL A 123 -8.75 -12.24 3.18
CA VAL A 123 -8.24 -10.90 3.52
C VAL A 123 -8.68 -9.90 2.46
N PHE A 124 -9.37 -8.85 2.89
CA PHE A 124 -9.66 -7.66 2.10
C PHE A 124 -8.68 -6.55 2.46
N LEU A 125 -7.91 -6.09 1.47
CA LEU A 125 -6.93 -5.01 1.63
C LEU A 125 -7.31 -3.82 0.75
N THR A 126 -7.39 -2.61 1.34
CA THR A 126 -7.73 -1.39 0.59
C THR A 126 -6.98 -0.15 1.08
N GLN A 127 -6.99 0.89 0.26
CA GLN A 127 -6.40 2.22 0.48
C GLN A 127 -7.43 3.29 0.08
N PHE A 128 -7.04 4.58 0.05
CA PHE A 128 -7.94 5.67 -0.33
C PHE A 128 -7.55 6.36 -1.66
N GLU A 129 -7.05 5.62 -2.64
CA GLU A 129 -6.82 6.14 -4.01
C GLU A 129 -8.04 6.02 -4.92
N CYS A 130 -9.09 5.34 -4.48
CA CYS A 130 -10.41 5.32 -5.11
C CYS A 130 -11.36 6.33 -4.48
N CYS A 131 -12.57 6.47 -5.04
CA CYS A 131 -13.62 7.29 -4.44
C CYS A 131 -13.86 6.88 -2.98
N GLU A 132 -13.88 7.86 -2.07
CA GLU A 132 -14.04 7.63 -0.62
C GLU A 132 -15.29 6.81 -0.31
N LYS A 133 -16.42 7.14 -0.95
CA LYS A 133 -17.68 6.41 -0.78
C LYS A 133 -17.52 4.93 -1.15
N THR A 134 -16.95 4.65 -2.32
CA THR A 134 -16.72 3.28 -2.81
C THR A 134 -15.82 2.50 -1.84
N THR A 135 -14.74 3.12 -1.37
CA THR A 135 -13.82 2.50 -0.40
C THR A 135 -14.53 2.20 0.92
N CYS A 136 -15.31 3.15 1.46
CA CYS A 136 -16.03 2.95 2.73
C CYS A 136 -17.09 1.86 2.62
N ASP A 137 -17.87 1.85 1.54
CA ASP A 137 -18.89 0.83 1.28
C ASP A 137 -18.25 -0.57 1.17
N ALA A 138 -17.13 -0.68 0.45
CA ALA A 138 -16.39 -1.92 0.31
C ALA A 138 -15.83 -2.45 1.65
N ILE A 139 -15.30 -1.57 2.52
CA ILE A 139 -14.84 -1.93 3.86
C ILE A 139 -15.96 -2.54 4.70
N ILE A 140 -17.14 -1.90 4.70
CA ILE A 140 -18.30 -2.37 5.47
C ILE A 140 -18.75 -3.72 4.92
N HIS A 141 -18.93 -3.82 3.59
CA HIS A 141 -19.41 -5.04 2.95
C HIS A 141 -18.45 -6.22 3.13
N ALA A 142 -17.13 -5.99 2.96
CA ALA A 142 -16.12 -7.01 3.22
C ALA A 142 -16.21 -7.55 4.66
N LYS A 143 -16.45 -6.66 5.64
CA LYS A 143 -16.64 -7.08 7.04
C LYS A 143 -17.92 -7.90 7.24
N GLU A 144 -19.03 -7.53 6.58
CA GLU A 144 -20.28 -8.28 6.60
C GLU A 144 -20.15 -9.68 5.99
N LEU A 145 -19.32 -9.84 4.97
CA LEU A 145 -18.97 -11.13 4.36
C LEU A 145 -18.04 -11.99 5.25
N GLY A 146 -17.56 -11.45 6.38
CA GLY A 146 -16.66 -12.17 7.29
C GLY A 146 -15.20 -12.19 6.86
N LEU A 147 -14.76 -11.23 6.03
CA LEU A 147 -13.38 -11.08 5.65
C LEU A 147 -12.57 -10.42 6.77
N TYR A 148 -11.26 -10.66 6.78
CA TYR A 148 -10.31 -9.91 7.59
C TYR A 148 -9.93 -8.62 6.88
N VAL A 149 -10.36 -7.48 7.42
CA VAL A 149 -10.25 -6.17 6.74
C VAL A 149 -8.99 -5.45 7.14
N ILE A 150 -8.11 -5.23 6.17
CA ILE A 150 -6.86 -4.44 6.32
C ILE A 150 -7.02 -3.13 5.55
N VAL A 151 -6.74 -2.01 6.22
CA VAL A 151 -6.80 -0.68 5.60
C VAL A 151 -5.45 0.04 5.78
N ASN A 152 -4.91 0.52 4.66
CA ASN A 152 -3.85 1.52 4.65
C ASN A 152 -4.47 2.88 4.30
N PRO A 153 -4.62 3.83 5.26
CA PRO A 153 -5.38 5.07 5.07
C PRO A 153 -4.57 6.12 4.28
N SER A 154 -4.13 5.75 3.09
CA SER A 154 -3.29 6.56 2.21
C SER A 154 -3.92 6.72 0.81
N PRO A 155 -4.00 7.95 0.27
CA PRO A 155 -3.81 9.22 0.95
C PRO A 155 -4.78 9.41 2.13
N VAL A 156 -4.42 10.31 3.04
CA VAL A 156 -5.18 10.50 4.29
C VAL A 156 -6.59 11.02 4.01
N HIS A 157 -7.58 10.28 4.48
CA HIS A 157 -8.98 10.67 4.55
C HIS A 157 -9.54 10.43 5.94
N THR A 158 -10.50 11.24 6.36
CA THR A 158 -11.22 11.01 7.62
C THR A 158 -12.01 9.71 7.52
N ILE A 159 -11.76 8.77 8.41
CA ILE A 159 -12.50 7.50 8.44
C ILE A 159 -13.70 7.66 9.36
N PRO A 160 -14.96 7.55 8.87
CA PRO A 160 -16.13 7.58 9.72
C PRO A 160 -16.10 6.48 10.78
N LYS A 161 -16.57 6.75 11.99
CA LYS A 161 -16.47 5.82 13.13
C LYS A 161 -17.07 4.43 12.83
N HIS A 162 -18.18 4.37 12.10
CA HIS A 162 -18.80 3.09 11.76
C HIS A 162 -17.95 2.28 10.78
N VAL A 163 -17.23 2.94 9.84
CA VAL A 163 -16.26 2.30 8.94
C VAL A 163 -15.04 1.84 9.73
N PHE A 164 -14.52 2.68 10.64
CA PHE A 164 -13.38 2.34 11.50
C PHE A 164 -13.63 1.08 12.33
N ASN A 165 -14.86 0.88 12.81
CA ASN A 165 -15.25 -0.32 13.55
C ASN A 165 -15.25 -1.61 12.72
N SER A 166 -15.27 -1.50 11.39
CA SER A 166 -15.22 -2.63 10.44
C SER A 166 -13.79 -3.01 10.04
N ILE A 167 -12.78 -2.28 10.50
CA ILE A 167 -11.37 -2.53 10.20
C ILE A 167 -10.78 -3.46 11.26
N ASP A 168 -10.15 -4.55 10.84
CA ASP A 168 -9.42 -5.47 11.72
C ASP A 168 -7.97 -5.04 11.92
N LEU A 169 -7.33 -4.55 10.85
CA LEU A 169 -5.96 -4.05 10.90
C LEU A 169 -5.84 -2.72 10.15
N LEU A 170 -5.43 -1.68 10.88
CA LEU A 170 -5.10 -0.37 10.31
C LEU A 170 -3.58 -0.25 10.24
N CYS A 171 -3.03 -0.11 9.03
CA CYS A 171 -1.60 0.10 8.83
C CYS A 171 -1.34 1.51 8.31
N LEU A 172 -0.58 2.30 9.06
CA LEU A 172 -0.33 3.71 8.77
C LEU A 172 1.14 4.07 9.02
N ASN A 173 1.59 5.14 8.38
CA ASN A 173 2.89 5.74 8.63
C ASN A 173 2.79 6.94 9.60
N GLU A 174 3.92 7.57 9.91
CA GLU A 174 4.02 8.72 10.82
C GLU A 174 3.15 9.91 10.38
N THR A 175 3.16 10.21 9.08
CA THR A 175 2.38 11.32 8.51
C THR A 175 0.88 11.05 8.60
N GLU A 176 0.46 9.83 8.29
CA GLU A 176 -0.92 9.38 8.37
C GLU A 176 -1.40 9.36 9.83
N CYS A 177 -0.55 8.85 10.75
CA CYS A 177 -0.82 8.84 12.18
C CYS A 177 -1.01 10.26 12.74
N MET A 178 -0.13 11.18 12.37
CA MET A 178 -0.25 12.57 12.77
C MET A 178 -1.52 13.24 12.21
N SER A 179 -1.82 12.99 10.94
CA SER A 179 -2.95 13.62 10.26
C SER A 179 -4.31 13.11 10.76
N LEU A 180 -4.43 11.80 11.03
CA LEU A 180 -5.67 11.19 11.47
C LEU A 180 -5.93 11.34 12.97
N PHE A 181 -4.89 11.24 13.78
CA PHE A 181 -5.03 11.11 15.24
C PHE A 181 -4.30 12.20 16.03
N GLY A 182 -3.52 13.08 15.36
CA GLY A 182 -2.72 14.10 16.03
C GLY A 182 -1.54 13.54 16.83
N LEU A 183 -1.14 12.29 16.58
CA LEU A 183 -0.09 11.60 17.32
C LEU A 183 1.25 11.69 16.57
N ARG A 184 2.31 12.11 17.27
CA ARG A 184 3.68 12.10 16.74
C ARG A 184 4.40 10.82 17.14
N ALA A 185 4.94 10.12 16.15
CA ALA A 185 5.64 8.85 16.36
C ALA A 185 7.05 8.98 16.99
N MET A 186 7.64 10.19 16.97
CA MET A 186 9.07 10.40 17.15
C MET A 186 9.55 10.53 18.62
N ASP A 187 8.65 10.74 19.60
CA ASP A 187 9.13 11.21 20.92
C ASP A 187 9.39 10.09 21.93
N ASP A 188 8.67 8.99 21.88
CA ASP A 188 8.89 7.79 22.71
C ASP A 188 7.94 6.67 22.27
N PHE A 189 8.51 5.51 21.88
CA PHE A 189 7.71 4.33 21.49
C PHE A 189 6.73 3.87 22.57
N LYS A 190 7.05 4.05 23.86
CA LYS A 190 6.15 3.67 24.95
C LYS A 190 4.95 4.62 25.07
N SER A 191 5.13 5.89 24.75
CA SER A 191 4.03 6.87 24.79
C SER A 191 3.10 6.70 23.60
N ILE A 192 3.64 6.47 22.40
CA ILE A 192 2.87 6.25 21.19
C ILE A 192 2.06 4.94 21.28
N ASP A 193 2.66 3.88 21.79
CA ASP A 193 2.02 2.60 22.05
C ASP A 193 0.74 2.75 22.89
N ARG A 194 0.83 3.44 24.03
CA ARG A 194 -0.34 3.70 24.89
C ARG A 194 -1.43 4.49 24.15
N SER A 195 -1.03 5.49 23.38
CA SER A 195 -1.97 6.33 22.61
C SER A 195 -2.67 5.53 21.53
N LEU A 196 -1.93 4.72 20.77
CA LEU A 196 -2.50 3.83 19.74
C LEU A 196 -3.43 2.77 20.35
N SER A 197 -3.07 2.21 21.49
CA SER A 197 -3.92 1.23 22.20
C SER A 197 -5.26 1.81 22.62
N GLN A 198 -5.34 3.12 22.93
CA GLN A 198 -6.59 3.81 23.25
C GLN A 198 -7.49 4.06 22.04
N LEU A 199 -6.92 4.03 20.81
CA LEU A 199 -7.69 4.19 19.58
C LEU A 199 -8.40 2.91 19.13
N LEU A 200 -7.99 1.74 19.63
CA LEU A 200 -8.58 0.46 19.25
C LEU A 200 -10.09 0.43 19.56
N ALA A 201 -10.89 0.20 18.54
CA ALA A 201 -12.35 0.19 18.64
C ALA A 201 -12.87 -1.06 19.40
N ASN A 202 -12.15 -2.18 19.32
CA ASN A 202 -12.51 -3.45 19.95
C ASN A 202 -11.29 -4.31 20.28
N GLU A 203 -11.51 -5.47 20.92
CA GLU A 203 -10.43 -6.37 21.37
C GLU A 203 -9.65 -7.04 20.23
N ALA A 204 -10.28 -7.23 19.07
CA ALA A 204 -9.68 -7.92 17.94
C ALA A 204 -8.91 -6.99 16.99
N GLN A 205 -9.09 -5.67 17.12
CA GLN A 205 -8.47 -4.69 16.22
C GLN A 205 -6.97 -4.56 16.47
N THR A 206 -6.24 -4.38 15.39
CA THR A 206 -4.77 -4.13 15.38
C THR A 206 -4.48 -2.80 14.70
N ILE A 207 -3.55 -2.02 15.26
CA ILE A 207 -2.96 -0.87 14.59
C ILE A 207 -1.47 -1.13 14.39
N ILE A 208 -0.99 -0.92 13.16
CA ILE A 208 0.43 -0.95 12.83
C ILE A 208 0.85 0.46 12.45
N LEU A 209 1.90 0.96 13.11
CA LEU A 209 2.56 2.20 12.77
C LEU A 209 3.95 1.90 12.22
N THR A 210 4.20 2.25 10.96
CA THR A 210 5.54 2.20 10.35
C THR A 210 6.26 3.52 10.56
N VAL A 211 7.55 3.47 10.95
CA VAL A 211 8.37 4.62 11.34
C VAL A 211 9.69 4.58 10.57
N GLY A 212 9.60 4.52 9.25
CA GLY A 212 10.74 4.54 8.34
C GLY A 212 11.87 3.59 8.76
N ASP A 213 13.07 4.13 8.94
CA ASP A 213 14.29 3.39 9.33
C ASP A 213 14.30 2.96 10.82
N ALA A 214 13.40 3.47 11.64
CA ALA A 214 13.20 2.98 13.00
C ALA A 214 12.43 1.65 13.06
N GLY A 215 11.63 1.32 12.03
CA GLY A 215 10.90 0.06 11.96
C GLY A 215 9.38 0.19 12.07
N SER A 216 8.73 -0.66 12.84
CA SER A 216 7.27 -0.63 13.02
C SER A 216 6.84 -1.08 14.41
N ILE A 217 5.67 -0.62 14.82
CA ILE A 217 5.00 -1.04 16.05
C ILE A 217 3.67 -1.69 15.67
N VAL A 218 3.43 -2.88 16.17
CA VAL A 218 2.15 -3.59 16.09
C VAL A 218 1.47 -3.49 17.44
N VAL A 219 0.32 -2.86 17.49
CA VAL A 219 -0.43 -2.61 18.72
C VAL A 219 -1.76 -3.35 18.69
N THR A 220 -1.97 -4.21 19.67
CA THR A 220 -3.23 -4.89 19.95
C THR A 220 -3.70 -4.52 21.35
N ARG A 221 -4.89 -4.94 21.74
CA ARG A 221 -5.37 -4.69 23.10
C ARG A 221 -4.52 -5.46 24.12
N GLY A 222 -3.74 -4.70 24.90
CA GLY A 222 -2.91 -5.26 25.99
C GLY A 222 -1.54 -5.78 25.57
N GLN A 223 -1.18 -5.73 24.29
CA GLN A 223 0.13 -6.15 23.82
C GLN A 223 0.63 -5.26 22.68
N SER A 224 1.90 -4.91 22.75
CA SER A 224 2.61 -4.23 21.67
C SER A 224 3.89 -4.95 21.31
N LEU A 225 4.16 -4.99 20.02
CA LEU A 225 5.36 -5.57 19.46
C LEU A 225 6.11 -4.49 18.68
N TYR A 226 7.38 -4.32 18.98
CA TYR A 226 8.28 -3.47 18.20
C TYR A 226 9.15 -4.31 17.28
N GLN A 227 9.07 -4.05 15.97
CA GLN A 227 9.92 -4.64 14.94
C GLN A 227 10.90 -3.59 14.42
N GLN A 228 12.17 -3.77 14.71
CA GLN A 228 13.24 -2.91 14.18
C GLN A 228 13.36 -3.07 12.66
N ALA A 229 13.64 -1.98 11.94
CA ALA A 229 13.91 -2.04 10.52
C ALA A 229 15.18 -2.85 10.21
N PHE A 230 15.17 -3.56 9.09
CA PHE A 230 16.37 -4.23 8.57
C PHE A 230 17.21 -3.23 7.79
N ARG A 231 18.49 -3.15 8.11
CA ARG A 231 19.43 -2.23 7.45
C ARG A 231 19.90 -2.80 6.12
N VAL A 232 19.74 -1.98 5.08
CA VAL A 232 20.18 -2.26 3.71
C VAL A 232 20.74 -0.98 3.08
N ASP A 233 21.46 -1.12 1.96
CA ASP A 233 21.91 0.02 1.18
C ASP A 233 20.71 0.55 0.37
N THR A 234 20.09 1.61 0.87
CA THR A 234 18.88 2.20 0.29
C THR A 234 19.21 3.06 -0.93
N VAL A 235 18.48 2.83 -2.02
CA VAL A 235 18.55 3.57 -3.29
C VAL A 235 17.31 4.42 -3.51
N ASP A 236 16.12 3.84 -3.29
CA ASP A 236 14.82 4.48 -3.53
C ASP A 236 13.78 3.94 -2.53
N THR A 237 13.09 4.81 -1.80
CA THR A 237 12.08 4.41 -0.82
C THR A 237 10.68 4.28 -1.39
N THR A 238 10.52 4.50 -2.69
CA THR A 238 9.24 4.35 -3.39
C THR A 238 8.66 2.95 -3.16
N SER A 239 7.37 2.88 -2.83
CA SER A 239 6.63 1.64 -2.56
C SER A 239 7.12 0.79 -1.37
N ALA A 240 8.04 1.27 -0.53
CA ALA A 240 8.45 0.53 0.68
C ALA A 240 7.25 0.29 1.62
N GLY A 241 6.41 1.31 1.83
CA GLY A 241 5.16 1.20 2.60
C GLY A 241 4.17 0.23 1.96
N ASP A 242 3.95 0.32 0.64
CA ASP A 242 3.07 -0.60 -0.08
C ASP A 242 3.58 -2.05 0.00
N THR A 243 4.89 -2.24 -0.11
CA THR A 243 5.53 -3.56 0.05
C THR A 243 5.31 -4.10 1.46
N TYR A 244 5.46 -3.26 2.49
CA TYR A 244 5.19 -3.66 3.87
C TYR A 244 3.73 -4.11 4.06
N VAL A 245 2.78 -3.29 3.62
CA VAL A 245 1.34 -3.57 3.77
C VAL A 245 0.91 -4.81 2.99
N GLY A 246 1.34 -4.94 1.72
CA GLY A 246 1.03 -6.11 0.91
C GLY A 246 1.64 -7.40 1.47
N ALA A 247 2.89 -7.36 1.95
CA ALA A 247 3.53 -8.51 2.60
C ALA A 247 2.82 -8.89 3.92
N MET A 248 2.38 -7.88 4.70
CA MET A 248 1.58 -8.10 5.91
C MET A 248 0.27 -8.83 5.57
N ALA A 249 -0.46 -8.35 4.55
CA ALA A 249 -1.71 -8.96 4.11
C ALA A 249 -1.50 -10.40 3.65
N ALA A 250 -0.46 -10.68 2.86
CA ALA A 250 -0.11 -12.03 2.43
C ALA A 250 0.19 -12.96 3.61
N CYS A 251 0.92 -12.47 4.62
CA CYS A 251 1.22 -13.25 5.80
C CYS A 251 -0.04 -13.59 6.60
N VAL A 252 -0.94 -12.62 6.80
CA VAL A 252 -2.22 -12.82 7.48
C VAL A 252 -3.08 -13.84 6.71
N ALA A 253 -3.20 -13.69 5.40
CA ALA A 253 -3.95 -14.62 4.54
C ALA A 253 -3.41 -16.06 4.61
N ASN A 254 -2.09 -16.22 4.79
CA ASN A 254 -1.44 -17.52 4.95
C ASN A 254 -1.40 -17.99 6.42
N GLY A 255 -2.15 -17.37 7.33
CA GLY A 255 -2.29 -17.78 8.74
C GLY A 255 -1.03 -17.58 9.60
N LYS A 256 -0.10 -16.72 9.20
CA LYS A 256 1.07 -16.37 10.01
C LYS A 256 0.66 -15.50 11.21
N SER A 257 1.42 -15.61 12.30
CA SER A 257 1.26 -14.70 13.44
C SER A 257 1.58 -13.25 13.04
N LEU A 258 0.99 -12.26 13.73
CA LEU A 258 1.32 -10.84 13.50
C LEU A 258 2.81 -10.53 13.71
N ASN A 259 3.47 -11.26 14.62
CA ASN A 259 4.91 -11.14 14.84
C ASN A 259 5.71 -11.58 13.60
N ASP A 260 5.45 -12.77 13.09
CA ASP A 260 6.13 -13.30 11.90
C ASP A 260 5.83 -12.45 10.67
N ALA A 261 4.59 -11.97 10.57
CA ALA A 261 4.15 -11.08 9.51
C ALA A 261 4.91 -9.74 9.55
N ALA A 262 5.06 -9.11 10.72
CA ALA A 262 5.81 -7.86 10.87
C ALA A 262 7.30 -8.03 10.52
N VAL A 263 7.91 -9.15 10.90
CA VAL A 263 9.30 -9.47 10.53
C VAL A 263 9.44 -9.60 9.01
N LEU A 264 8.58 -10.40 8.36
CA LEU A 264 8.65 -10.61 6.91
C LEU A 264 8.33 -9.33 6.13
N ALA A 265 7.31 -8.58 6.55
CA ALA A 265 6.95 -7.30 5.95
C ALA A 265 8.09 -6.28 6.05
N SER A 266 8.79 -6.21 7.21
CA SER A 266 9.96 -5.34 7.37
C SER A 266 11.12 -5.75 6.47
N LYS A 267 11.39 -7.05 6.30
CA LYS A 267 12.40 -7.57 5.37
C LYS A 267 12.05 -7.22 3.92
N ALA A 268 10.80 -7.44 3.52
CA ALA A 268 10.31 -7.13 2.18
C ALA A 268 10.43 -5.63 1.86
N ALA A 269 9.97 -4.78 2.76
CA ALA A 269 10.05 -3.33 2.62
C ALA A 269 11.51 -2.84 2.53
N ALA A 270 12.40 -3.36 3.39
CA ALA A 270 13.82 -3.02 3.34
C ALA A 270 14.43 -3.42 1.98
N LEU A 271 14.18 -4.64 1.50
CA LEU A 271 14.73 -5.11 0.22
C LEU A 271 14.18 -4.33 -0.98
N ALA A 272 12.92 -3.89 -0.93
CA ALA A 272 12.34 -3.03 -1.96
C ALA A 272 13.10 -1.70 -2.11
N THR A 273 13.62 -1.13 -1.02
CA THR A 273 14.36 0.15 -1.09
C THR A 273 15.71 0.06 -1.82
N ARG A 274 16.21 -1.12 -2.14
CA ARG A 274 17.48 -1.30 -2.85
C ARG A 274 17.41 -1.10 -4.36
N LYS A 275 16.20 -1.03 -4.92
CA LYS A 275 15.98 -0.91 -6.38
C LYS A 275 15.13 0.32 -6.67
N ILE A 276 15.36 0.94 -7.84
CA ILE A 276 14.56 2.08 -8.31
C ILE A 276 13.22 1.59 -8.86
N GLY A 277 12.15 2.33 -8.53
CA GLY A 277 10.80 2.15 -9.09
C GLY A 277 9.82 1.50 -8.11
N ALA A 278 8.52 1.53 -8.47
CA ALA A 278 7.45 1.02 -7.63
C ALA A 278 7.36 -0.53 -7.70
N GLN A 279 6.55 -1.08 -8.62
CA GLN A 279 6.32 -2.53 -8.69
C GLN A 279 7.58 -3.34 -8.99
N ARG A 280 8.55 -2.77 -9.75
CA ARG A 280 9.81 -3.44 -10.10
C ARG A 280 10.73 -3.68 -8.90
N SER A 281 10.63 -2.84 -7.87
CA SER A 281 11.47 -2.96 -6.67
C SER A 281 10.96 -4.01 -5.69
N ILE A 282 9.67 -4.36 -5.74
CA ILE A 282 9.02 -5.28 -4.81
C ILE A 282 9.65 -6.69 -4.93
N PRO A 283 10.23 -7.25 -3.85
CA PRO A 283 10.88 -8.54 -3.92
C PRO A 283 9.90 -9.72 -3.89
N THR A 284 10.34 -10.83 -4.41
CA THR A 284 9.69 -12.13 -4.18
C THR A 284 10.09 -12.71 -2.82
N LEU A 285 9.31 -13.67 -2.30
CA LEU A 285 9.65 -14.38 -1.07
C LEU A 285 11.03 -15.06 -1.17
N SER A 286 11.35 -15.66 -2.31
CA SER A 286 12.64 -16.30 -2.54
C SER A 286 13.83 -15.32 -2.55
N GLU A 287 13.66 -14.10 -3.04
CA GLU A 287 14.69 -13.05 -2.98
C GLU A 287 14.92 -12.60 -1.53
N ILE A 288 13.85 -12.48 -0.73
CA ILE A 288 13.95 -12.11 0.68
C ILE A 288 14.71 -13.21 1.46
N GLU A 289 14.34 -14.48 1.29
CA GLU A 289 14.99 -15.61 1.93
C GLU A 289 16.48 -15.69 1.55
N ARG A 290 16.79 -15.54 0.25
CA ARG A 290 18.17 -15.55 -0.24
C ARG A 290 19.01 -14.43 0.39
N PHE A 291 18.47 -13.22 0.44
CA PHE A 291 19.20 -12.07 0.96
C PHE A 291 19.44 -12.15 2.48
N PHE A 292 18.39 -12.44 3.26
CA PHE A 292 18.48 -12.38 4.71
C PHE A 292 18.88 -13.68 5.40
N GLU A 293 18.62 -14.85 4.78
CA GLU A 293 18.90 -16.14 5.40
C GLU A 293 20.18 -16.79 4.88
N LYS A 294 20.49 -16.62 3.60
CA LYS A 294 21.71 -17.18 2.98
C LYS A 294 22.88 -16.20 2.94
N GLY A 295 22.67 -14.94 3.29
CA GLY A 295 23.71 -13.91 3.30
C GLY A 295 24.24 -13.56 1.90
N GLU A 296 23.53 -13.92 0.85
CA GLU A 296 23.87 -13.55 -0.52
C GLU A 296 23.61 -12.05 -0.70
N ARG A 297 24.68 -11.28 -0.76
CA ARG A 297 24.64 -9.89 -1.24
C ARG A 297 24.72 -9.95 -2.76
N ASP A 298 23.83 -9.24 -3.45
CA ASP A 298 23.95 -9.09 -4.89
C ASP A 298 25.30 -8.40 -5.19
N ASP A 299 26.19 -9.06 -5.93
CA ASP A 299 27.44 -8.52 -6.42
C ASP A 299 27.20 -7.52 -7.55
#